data_ced4a87da5e0a7185b5512abce65eaa1
#
_entry.id   ced4a87da5e0a7185b5512abce65eaa1
#
_cell.length_a   1.000
_cell.length_b   1.000
_cell.length_c   1.000
_cell.angle_alpha   90.00
_cell.angle_beta   90.00
_cell.angle_gamma   90.00
#
_symmetry.space_group_name_H-M   'P 1'
#
loop_
_entity.id
_entity.type
_entity.pdbx_description
1 polymer ?
#
loop_
_entity_poly.entity_id
_entity_poly.type
_entity_poly.pdbx_seq_one_letter_code
_entity_poly.pdbx_strand_id
1 'polypeptide(L)'
;MMFSRNQLRQHRFFILFLLLLFMGIPSWIMAQNGQQDPLWWQQQSLKLQQNGMLILGSWAGLNMVTGGLGYARTQGSRSYFHQMNAAWNTVNAGIAYFGYKGTLSNTSVMTSEILYDMNRFDTILLINAGLDVLYISGGAWLAYRGYKLGKERWKGYGQAIILQGSFLMAFDLLLYASHSKLSKQLSSLDGEYLSWNWSLQSPQFHYPWIDHSYSTAAGWYDTIANALPVLHIQILF
;
A
#
# COMPACT_ATOMS: atom_id res chain seq x y z
N MET A 1 18.62 -27.92 -10.04
CA MET A 1 18.48 -27.31 -8.71
C MET A 1 17.21 -27.86 -8.09
N MET A 2 17.29 -28.92 -7.26
CA MET A 2 16.10 -29.54 -6.63
C MET A 2 15.68 -28.72 -5.41
N PHE A 3 14.51 -28.11 -5.48
CA PHE A 3 13.88 -27.50 -4.29
C PHE A 3 13.53 -28.61 -3.29
N SER A 4 13.91 -28.44 -2.03
CA SER A 4 13.54 -29.38 -1.00
C SER A 4 12.03 -29.41 -0.79
N ARG A 5 11.44 -30.57 -0.47
CA ARG A 5 9.98 -30.72 -0.22
C ARG A 5 9.44 -29.73 0.80
N ASN A 6 10.25 -29.28 1.75
CA ASN A 6 9.88 -28.26 2.75
C ASN A 6 9.77 -26.85 2.16
N GLN A 7 10.56 -26.50 1.15
CA GLN A 7 10.45 -25.22 0.46
C GLN A 7 9.17 -25.14 -0.36
N LEU A 8 8.84 -26.23 -1.08
CA LEU A 8 7.56 -26.31 -1.85
C LEU A 8 6.34 -26.24 -0.93
N ARG A 9 6.41 -26.78 0.27
CA ARG A 9 5.32 -26.72 1.26
C ARG A 9 5.14 -25.29 1.80
N GLN A 10 6.21 -24.55 2.05
CA GLN A 10 6.16 -23.15 2.49
C GLN A 10 5.58 -22.24 1.40
N HIS A 11 5.97 -22.44 0.12
CA HIS A 11 5.39 -21.69 -0.99
C HIS A 11 3.89 -21.95 -1.18
N ARG A 12 3.44 -23.20 -0.99
CA ARG A 12 2.00 -23.55 -1.07
C ARG A 12 1.19 -22.90 0.04
N PHE A 13 1.69 -22.88 1.28
CA PHE A 13 1.03 -22.18 2.38
C PHE A 13 0.98 -20.67 2.14
N PHE A 14 2.03 -20.08 1.61
CA PHE A 14 2.07 -18.67 1.26
C PHE A 14 1.07 -18.31 0.15
N ILE A 15 1.01 -19.10 -0.91
CA ILE A 15 0.05 -18.89 -2.01
C ILE A 15 -1.40 -19.08 -1.52
N LEU A 16 -1.67 -20.12 -0.72
CA LEU A 16 -2.98 -20.32 -0.12
C LEU A 16 -3.39 -19.19 0.82
N PHE A 17 -2.46 -18.68 1.59
CA PHE A 17 -2.70 -17.54 2.48
C PHE A 17 -3.00 -16.26 1.70
N LEU A 18 -2.25 -15.99 0.62
CA LEU A 18 -2.55 -14.89 -0.31
C LEU A 18 -3.95 -15.06 -0.93
N LEU A 19 -4.28 -16.26 -1.41
CA LEU A 19 -5.59 -16.53 -1.99
C LEU A 19 -6.72 -16.34 -0.97
N LEU A 20 -6.55 -16.75 0.28
CA LEU A 20 -7.52 -16.54 1.36
C LEU A 20 -7.68 -15.07 1.73
N LEU A 21 -6.60 -14.30 1.75
CA LEU A 21 -6.66 -12.84 1.95
C LEU A 21 -7.46 -12.14 0.84
N PHE A 22 -7.34 -12.61 -0.40
CA PHE A 22 -8.02 -12.03 -1.55
C PHE A 22 -9.46 -12.49 -1.73
N MET A 23 -9.84 -13.66 -1.21
CA MET A 23 -11.25 -14.10 -1.19
C MET A 23 -12.14 -13.25 -0.27
N GLY A 24 -11.55 -12.48 0.66
CA GLY A 24 -12.28 -11.59 1.57
C GLY A 24 -12.65 -10.22 0.99
N ILE A 25 -12.23 -9.88 -0.24
CA ILE A 25 -12.66 -8.63 -0.88
C ILE A 25 -14.03 -8.89 -1.53
N PRO A 26 -15.13 -8.40 -0.94
CA PRO A 26 -16.45 -8.73 -1.47
C PRO A 26 -16.66 -8.07 -2.84
N SER A 27 -16.83 -8.89 -3.85
CA SER A 27 -17.22 -8.51 -5.23
C SER A 27 -18.67 -7.97 -5.32
N TRP A 28 -19.31 -7.66 -4.22
CA TRP A 28 -20.75 -7.38 -4.10
C TRP A 28 -21.14 -5.95 -4.39
N ILE A 29 -20.21 -5.09 -4.85
CA ILE A 29 -20.55 -3.74 -5.30
C ILE A 29 -21.04 -3.83 -6.75
N MET A 30 -22.14 -4.55 -6.96
CA MET A 30 -22.83 -4.60 -8.24
C MET A 30 -24.23 -4.01 -8.09
N ALA A 31 -24.42 -2.91 -8.82
CA ALA A 31 -25.69 -2.45 -9.37
C ALA A 31 -26.88 -2.30 -8.40
N GLN A 32 -26.91 -1.18 -7.69
CA GLN A 32 -28.20 -0.54 -7.48
C GLN A 32 -28.24 0.70 -8.38
N ASN A 33 -29.00 0.56 -9.48
CA ASN A 33 -29.34 1.66 -10.38
C ASN A 33 -30.30 2.60 -9.66
N GLY A 34 -29.76 3.57 -8.96
CA GLY A 34 -30.48 4.68 -8.33
C GLY A 34 -29.50 5.81 -8.09
N GLN A 35 -29.91 7.06 -8.24
CA GLN A 35 -29.13 8.22 -7.85
C GLN A 35 -28.73 8.04 -6.37
N GLN A 36 -27.52 7.49 -6.15
CA GLN A 36 -27.05 7.24 -4.80
C GLN A 36 -26.44 8.53 -4.28
N ASP A 37 -26.83 8.87 -3.03
CA ASP A 37 -26.28 9.98 -2.28
C ASP A 37 -24.73 9.94 -2.31
N PRO A 38 -24.03 11.05 -2.56
CA PRO A 38 -22.58 11.15 -2.47
C PRO A 38 -22.01 10.53 -1.18
N LEU A 39 -22.71 10.65 -0.06
CA LEU A 39 -22.35 10.04 1.22
C LEU A 39 -22.28 8.50 1.15
N TRP A 40 -23.10 7.85 0.34
CA TRP A 40 -23.01 6.40 0.14
C TRP A 40 -21.67 6.01 -0.51
N TRP A 41 -21.24 6.77 -1.53
CA TRP A 41 -19.95 6.54 -2.20
C TRP A 41 -18.78 6.74 -1.26
N GLN A 42 -18.81 7.78 -0.43
CA GLN A 42 -17.83 8.01 0.61
C GLN A 42 -17.76 6.82 1.58
N GLN A 43 -18.91 6.37 2.08
CA GLN A 43 -18.96 5.24 3.01
C GLN A 43 -18.40 3.96 2.39
N GLN A 44 -18.67 3.66 1.11
CA GLN A 44 -18.11 2.50 0.44
C GLN A 44 -16.59 2.63 0.27
N SER A 45 -16.11 3.81 -0.11
CA SER A 45 -14.68 4.10 -0.20
C SER A 45 -13.99 3.89 1.15
N LEU A 46 -14.49 4.51 2.21
CA LEU A 46 -13.93 4.35 3.57
C LEU A 46 -13.94 2.90 4.03
N LYS A 47 -15.00 2.15 3.73
CA LYS A 47 -15.11 0.73 4.08
C LYS A 47 -14.08 -0.13 3.34
N LEU A 48 -13.81 0.14 2.06
CA LEU A 48 -12.73 -0.51 1.31
C LEU A 48 -11.36 -0.19 1.92
N GLN A 49 -11.11 1.08 2.26
CA GLN A 49 -9.89 1.50 2.91
C GLN A 49 -9.71 0.81 4.27
N GLN A 50 -10.75 0.77 5.11
CA GLN A 50 -10.73 0.08 6.41
C GLN A 50 -10.39 -1.41 6.26
N ASN A 51 -11.04 -2.09 5.33
CA ASN A 51 -10.77 -3.50 5.06
C ASN A 51 -9.33 -3.70 4.56
N GLY A 52 -8.83 -2.81 3.71
CA GLY A 52 -7.44 -2.82 3.29
C GLY A 52 -6.49 -2.69 4.49
N MET A 53 -6.71 -1.72 5.37
CA MET A 53 -5.88 -1.53 6.57
C MET A 53 -5.95 -2.74 7.52
N LEU A 54 -7.10 -3.40 7.66
CA LEU A 54 -7.24 -4.63 8.45
C LEU A 54 -6.44 -5.79 7.83
N ILE A 55 -6.45 -5.94 6.50
CA ILE A 55 -5.64 -6.93 5.79
C ILE A 55 -4.15 -6.66 5.99
N LEU A 56 -3.71 -5.42 5.80
CA LEU A 56 -2.31 -5.02 5.99
C LEU A 56 -1.86 -5.24 7.45
N GLY A 57 -2.69 -4.85 8.42
CA GLY A 57 -2.42 -5.04 9.84
C GLY A 57 -2.35 -6.52 10.25
N SER A 58 -3.22 -7.36 9.67
CA SER A 58 -3.20 -8.80 9.88
C SER A 58 -1.94 -9.44 9.31
N TRP A 59 -1.53 -9.05 8.09
CA TRP A 59 -0.26 -9.44 7.50
C TRP A 59 0.91 -9.05 8.39
N ALA A 60 0.93 -7.79 8.83
CA ALA A 60 2.00 -7.27 9.69
C ALA A 60 2.09 -8.04 11.01
N GLY A 61 0.97 -8.25 11.70
CA GLY A 61 0.93 -9.00 12.95
C GLY A 61 1.44 -10.43 12.82
N LEU A 62 1.00 -11.15 11.78
CA LEU A 62 1.47 -12.50 11.49
C LEU A 62 2.98 -12.55 11.21
N ASN A 63 3.49 -11.60 10.43
CA ASN A 63 4.91 -11.55 10.09
C ASN A 63 5.78 -11.11 11.28
N MET A 64 5.28 -10.25 12.16
CA MET A 64 5.97 -9.91 13.41
C MET A 64 6.11 -11.13 14.32
N VAL A 65 5.03 -11.89 14.53
CA VAL A 65 5.05 -13.10 15.36
C VAL A 65 5.93 -14.19 14.75
N THR A 66 5.70 -14.53 13.48
CA THR A 66 6.47 -15.58 12.79
C THR A 66 7.93 -15.18 12.58
N GLY A 67 8.17 -13.90 12.32
CA GLY A 67 9.51 -13.33 12.21
C GLY A 67 10.25 -13.37 13.55
N GLY A 68 9.64 -12.96 14.64
CA GLY A 68 10.22 -13.01 15.98
C GLY A 68 10.55 -14.43 16.42
N LEU A 69 9.61 -15.37 16.26
CA LEU A 69 9.82 -16.78 16.58
C LEU A 69 10.88 -17.43 15.68
N GLY A 70 10.85 -17.09 14.38
CA GLY A 70 11.82 -17.58 13.41
C GLY A 70 13.24 -17.08 13.69
N TYR A 71 13.38 -15.81 14.06
CA TYR A 71 14.65 -15.22 14.46
C TYR A 71 15.27 -15.97 15.65
N ALA A 72 14.47 -16.28 16.67
CA ALA A 72 14.95 -16.99 17.86
C ALA A 72 15.29 -18.47 17.61
N ARG A 73 14.74 -19.09 16.55
CA ARG A 73 14.87 -20.53 16.30
C ARG A 73 15.74 -20.90 15.12
N THR A 74 16.26 -19.95 14.36
CA THR A 74 17.05 -20.19 13.16
C THR A 74 18.40 -19.47 13.23
N GLN A 75 19.32 -19.85 12.35
CA GLN A 75 20.66 -19.26 12.26
C GLN A 75 20.98 -18.89 10.81
N GLY A 76 22.07 -18.13 10.63
CA GLY A 76 22.54 -17.72 9.32
C GLY A 76 21.54 -16.84 8.57
N SER A 77 21.45 -16.99 7.27
CA SER A 77 20.58 -16.17 6.42
C SER A 77 19.10 -16.27 6.78
N ARG A 78 18.66 -17.41 7.32
CA ARG A 78 17.27 -17.58 7.77
C ARG A 78 16.94 -16.68 8.97
N SER A 79 17.84 -16.59 9.93
CA SER A 79 17.68 -15.71 11.10
C SER A 79 17.56 -14.26 10.65
N TYR A 80 18.44 -13.80 9.78
CA TYR A 80 18.38 -12.44 9.21
C TYR A 80 17.11 -12.18 8.36
N PHE A 81 16.64 -13.19 7.62
CA PHE A 81 15.35 -13.10 6.93
C PHE A 81 14.21 -12.84 7.91
N HIS A 82 14.13 -13.62 8.99
CA HIS A 82 13.09 -13.47 10.00
C HIS A 82 13.20 -12.15 10.75
N GLN A 83 14.41 -11.72 11.07
CA GLN A 83 14.68 -10.43 11.72
C GLN A 83 14.15 -9.27 10.86
N MET A 84 14.53 -9.25 9.57
CA MET A 84 14.11 -8.19 8.66
C MET A 84 12.60 -8.23 8.42
N ASN A 85 12.04 -9.42 8.29
CA ASN A 85 10.62 -9.61 8.12
C ASN A 85 9.81 -9.06 9.31
N ALA A 86 10.24 -9.31 10.54
CA ALA A 86 9.60 -8.74 11.73
C ALA A 86 9.78 -7.22 11.78
N ALA A 87 10.99 -6.71 11.54
CA ALA A 87 11.28 -5.28 11.60
C ALA A 87 10.47 -4.49 10.54
N TRP A 88 10.42 -4.96 9.30
CA TRP A 88 9.62 -4.32 8.25
C TRP A 88 8.14 -4.22 8.62
N ASN A 89 7.61 -5.29 9.19
CA ASN A 89 6.20 -5.35 9.54
C ASN A 89 5.81 -4.49 10.76
N THR A 90 6.75 -3.98 11.56
CA THR A 90 6.43 -2.94 12.55
C THR A 90 6.00 -1.65 11.86
N VAL A 91 6.63 -1.31 10.72
CA VAL A 91 6.26 -0.15 9.89
C VAL A 91 4.88 -0.37 9.26
N ASN A 92 4.67 -1.55 8.64
CA ASN A 92 3.36 -1.89 8.05
C ASN A 92 2.22 -1.87 9.09
N ALA A 93 2.47 -2.32 10.32
CA ALA A 93 1.51 -2.23 11.42
C ALA A 93 1.17 -0.78 11.78
N GLY A 94 2.18 0.10 11.80
CA GLY A 94 1.99 1.54 11.99
C GLY A 94 1.13 2.15 10.89
N ILE A 95 1.45 1.87 9.63
CA ILE A 95 0.68 2.33 8.46
C ILE A 95 -0.77 1.85 8.55
N ALA A 96 -0.98 0.57 8.85
CA ALA A 96 -2.31 -0.01 8.99
C ALA A 96 -3.12 0.66 10.11
N TYR A 97 -2.50 0.91 11.26
CA TYR A 97 -3.14 1.56 12.40
C TYR A 97 -3.54 3.00 12.08
N PHE A 98 -2.60 3.82 11.61
CA PHE A 98 -2.87 5.23 11.31
C PHE A 98 -3.80 5.37 10.10
N GLY A 99 -3.63 4.53 9.09
CA GLY A 99 -4.52 4.49 7.93
C GLY A 99 -5.96 4.15 8.33
N TYR A 100 -6.16 3.10 9.16
CA TYR A 100 -7.48 2.77 9.68
C TYR A 100 -8.08 3.91 10.50
N LYS A 101 -7.29 4.50 11.41
CA LYS A 101 -7.74 5.62 12.24
C LYS A 101 -8.13 6.85 11.41
N GLY A 102 -7.39 7.13 10.33
CA GLY A 102 -7.69 8.23 9.40
C GLY A 102 -9.06 8.08 8.73
N THR A 103 -9.51 6.86 8.46
CA THR A 103 -10.84 6.62 7.87
C THR A 103 -12.00 6.91 8.82
N LEU A 104 -11.75 6.95 10.13
CA LEU A 104 -12.80 7.23 11.14
C LEU A 104 -13.07 8.73 11.31
N SER A 105 -12.14 9.58 10.92
CA SER A 105 -12.21 11.05 11.07
C SER A 105 -12.60 11.78 9.78
N ASN A 106 -12.83 11.06 8.67
CA ASN A 106 -13.19 11.66 7.39
C ASN A 106 -14.70 12.01 7.38
N THR A 107 -14.99 13.33 7.23
CA THR A 107 -16.34 13.88 7.27
C THR A 107 -16.64 14.79 6.07
N SER A 108 -16.06 14.51 4.90
CA SER A 108 -16.35 15.29 3.67
C SER A 108 -17.83 15.21 3.33
N VAL A 109 -18.43 16.35 2.96
CA VAL A 109 -19.87 16.46 2.69
C VAL A 109 -20.15 16.79 1.21
N MET A 110 -19.18 17.43 0.53
CA MET A 110 -19.32 17.84 -0.87
C MET A 110 -18.82 16.73 -1.81
N THR A 111 -19.55 16.48 -2.89
CA THR A 111 -19.18 15.46 -3.90
C THR A 111 -17.78 15.67 -4.46
N SER A 112 -17.39 16.91 -4.73
CA SER A 112 -16.04 17.25 -5.22
C SER A 112 -14.94 16.89 -4.22
N GLU A 113 -15.15 17.08 -2.92
CA GLU A 113 -14.22 16.70 -1.87
C GLU A 113 -14.10 15.16 -1.76
N ILE A 114 -15.24 14.46 -1.86
CA ILE A 114 -15.28 13.00 -1.85
C ILE A 114 -14.49 12.45 -3.03
N LEU A 115 -14.70 12.97 -4.24
CA LEU A 115 -13.94 12.57 -5.44
C LEU A 115 -12.45 12.88 -5.31
N TYR A 116 -12.10 14.04 -4.75
CA TYR A 116 -10.72 14.41 -4.51
C TYR A 116 -10.04 13.41 -3.57
N ASP A 117 -10.67 13.08 -2.44
CA ASP A 117 -10.15 12.13 -1.45
C ASP A 117 -9.99 10.72 -2.05
N MET A 118 -10.99 10.28 -2.84
CA MET A 118 -10.94 8.99 -3.52
C MET A 118 -9.79 8.93 -4.54
N ASN A 119 -9.64 9.94 -5.38
CA ASN A 119 -8.57 10.01 -6.38
C ASN A 119 -7.18 10.12 -5.73
N ARG A 120 -7.08 10.86 -4.64
CA ARG A 120 -5.85 10.95 -3.85
C ARG A 120 -5.45 9.59 -3.29
N PHE A 121 -6.40 8.83 -2.74
CA PHE A 121 -6.15 7.49 -2.24
C PHE A 121 -5.70 6.54 -3.37
N ASP A 122 -6.37 6.56 -4.52
CA ASP A 122 -5.99 5.80 -5.71
C ASP A 122 -4.56 6.13 -6.17
N THR A 123 -4.20 7.41 -6.15
CA THR A 123 -2.86 7.88 -6.51
C THR A 123 -1.80 7.37 -5.54
N ILE A 124 -2.08 7.40 -4.23
CA ILE A 124 -1.16 6.87 -3.20
C ILE A 124 -0.89 5.38 -3.43
N LEU A 125 -1.93 4.59 -3.71
CA LEU A 125 -1.76 3.15 -3.98
C LEU A 125 -0.88 2.88 -5.21
N LEU A 126 -1.03 3.67 -6.28
CA LEU A 126 -0.18 3.55 -7.48
C LEU A 126 1.28 3.94 -7.21
N ILE A 127 1.50 5.01 -6.42
CA ILE A 127 2.85 5.43 -6.02
C ILE A 127 3.50 4.33 -5.18
N ASN A 128 2.77 3.77 -4.21
CA ASN A 128 3.26 2.67 -3.39
C ASN A 128 3.62 1.44 -4.23
N ALA A 129 2.75 1.02 -5.16
CA ALA A 129 3.04 -0.07 -6.07
C ALA A 129 4.32 0.19 -6.91
N GLY A 130 4.56 1.44 -7.31
CA GLY A 130 5.81 1.85 -7.96
C GLY A 130 7.04 1.71 -7.04
N LEU A 131 6.92 2.11 -5.77
CA LEU A 131 7.97 1.93 -4.77
C LEU A 131 8.25 0.46 -4.48
N ASP A 132 7.23 -0.39 -4.50
CA ASP A 132 7.39 -1.83 -4.27
C ASP A 132 8.23 -2.50 -5.35
N VAL A 133 8.15 -2.03 -6.61
CA VAL A 133 9.06 -2.47 -7.68
C VAL A 133 10.51 -2.16 -7.31
N LEU A 134 10.78 -0.98 -6.73
CA LEU A 134 12.13 -0.62 -6.27
C LEU A 134 12.58 -1.49 -5.10
N TYR A 135 11.69 -1.79 -4.14
CA TYR A 135 11.99 -2.70 -3.03
C TYR A 135 12.30 -4.11 -3.53
N ILE A 136 11.49 -4.67 -4.44
CA ILE A 136 11.73 -5.99 -5.02
C ILE A 136 13.08 -6.03 -5.75
N SER A 137 13.36 -5.02 -6.57
CA SER A 137 14.61 -4.92 -7.34
C SER A 137 15.83 -4.76 -6.43
N GLY A 138 15.75 -3.86 -5.44
CA GLY A 138 16.78 -3.64 -4.44
C GLY A 138 17.02 -4.87 -3.56
N GLY A 139 15.93 -5.52 -3.13
CA GLY A 139 15.98 -6.78 -2.38
C GLY A 139 16.65 -7.91 -3.18
N ALA A 140 16.32 -8.03 -4.48
CA ALA A 140 16.94 -9.01 -5.36
C ALA A 140 18.45 -8.75 -5.55
N TRP A 141 18.82 -7.48 -5.77
CA TRP A 141 20.23 -7.09 -5.83
C TRP A 141 20.96 -7.40 -4.53
N LEU A 142 20.39 -7.06 -3.39
CA LEU A 142 20.98 -7.30 -2.07
C LEU A 142 21.16 -8.81 -1.81
N ALA A 143 20.13 -9.63 -2.11
CA ALA A 143 20.19 -11.08 -1.96
C ALA A 143 21.26 -11.69 -2.88
N TYR A 144 21.33 -11.25 -4.14
CA TYR A 144 22.34 -11.68 -5.10
C TYR A 144 23.76 -11.35 -4.63
N ARG A 145 24.00 -10.12 -4.18
CA ARG A 145 25.30 -9.69 -3.63
C ARG A 145 25.65 -10.48 -2.37
N GLY A 146 24.67 -10.72 -1.50
CA GLY A 146 24.83 -11.55 -0.31
C GLY A 146 25.24 -12.99 -0.63
N TYR A 147 24.60 -13.57 -1.64
CA TYR A 147 24.94 -14.91 -2.13
C TYR A 147 26.36 -14.96 -2.69
N LYS A 148 26.71 -14.00 -3.58
CA LYS A 148 28.03 -13.96 -4.26
C LYS A 148 29.19 -13.72 -3.30
N LEU A 149 28.96 -12.94 -2.22
CA LEU A 149 30.00 -12.57 -1.23
C LEU A 149 29.99 -13.45 0.02
N GLY A 150 29.14 -14.47 0.09
CA GLY A 150 29.00 -15.31 1.30
C GLY A 150 28.45 -14.56 2.52
N LYS A 151 27.78 -13.38 2.32
CA LYS A 151 27.24 -12.56 3.42
C LYS A 151 25.82 -12.99 3.76
N GLU A 152 25.68 -13.82 4.78
CA GLU A 152 24.40 -14.37 5.25
C GLU A 152 23.34 -13.28 5.55
N ARG A 153 23.77 -12.17 6.18
CA ARG A 153 22.89 -11.05 6.50
C ARG A 153 22.27 -10.42 5.25
N TRP A 154 23.08 -10.14 4.22
CA TRP A 154 22.58 -9.52 2.99
C TRP A 154 21.64 -10.44 2.23
N LYS A 155 21.95 -11.73 2.23
CA LYS A 155 21.08 -12.75 1.63
C LYS A 155 19.73 -12.81 2.33
N GLY A 156 19.72 -12.89 3.66
CA GLY A 156 18.48 -12.96 4.44
C GLY A 156 17.63 -11.69 4.30
N TYR A 157 18.24 -10.52 4.44
CA TYR A 157 17.54 -9.24 4.31
C TYR A 157 16.98 -9.05 2.91
N GLY A 158 17.76 -9.32 1.86
CA GLY A 158 17.28 -9.21 0.48
C GLY A 158 16.06 -10.10 0.20
N GLN A 159 16.09 -11.35 0.71
CA GLN A 159 14.95 -12.26 0.57
C GLN A 159 13.70 -11.76 1.30
N ALA A 160 13.84 -11.17 2.49
CA ALA A 160 12.73 -10.60 3.23
C ALA A 160 12.14 -9.38 2.50
N ILE A 161 12.99 -8.49 1.97
CA ILE A 161 12.55 -7.30 1.22
C ILE A 161 11.79 -7.71 -0.05
N ILE A 162 12.27 -8.73 -0.78
CA ILE A 162 11.53 -9.26 -1.94
C ILE A 162 10.14 -9.76 -1.51
N LEU A 163 10.05 -10.50 -0.42
CA LEU A 163 8.78 -11.02 0.08
C LEU A 163 7.81 -9.89 0.42
N GLN A 164 8.28 -8.89 1.17
CA GLN A 164 7.46 -7.77 1.59
C GLN A 164 7.03 -6.89 0.41
N GLY A 165 7.94 -6.51 -0.47
CA GLY A 165 7.62 -5.73 -1.66
C GLY A 165 6.65 -6.47 -2.60
N SER A 166 6.81 -7.79 -2.76
CA SER A 166 5.88 -8.59 -3.58
C SER A 166 4.47 -8.63 -2.98
N PHE A 167 4.36 -8.75 -1.66
CA PHE A 167 3.06 -8.70 -0.98
C PHE A 167 2.43 -7.32 -1.11
N LEU A 168 3.19 -6.26 -0.79
CA LEU A 168 2.69 -4.88 -0.82
C LEU A 168 2.26 -4.49 -2.23
N MET A 169 3.06 -4.79 -3.25
CA MET A 169 2.69 -4.52 -4.65
C MET A 169 1.38 -5.20 -5.05
N ALA A 170 1.20 -6.47 -4.69
CA ALA A 170 -0.04 -7.18 -4.97
C ALA A 170 -1.22 -6.56 -4.19
N PHE A 171 -1.00 -6.22 -2.92
CA PHE A 171 -1.98 -5.58 -2.05
C PHE A 171 -2.43 -4.22 -2.61
N ASP A 172 -1.48 -3.34 -2.93
CA ASP A 172 -1.77 -1.99 -3.43
C ASP A 172 -2.46 -2.02 -4.79
N LEU A 173 -2.02 -2.88 -5.73
CA LEU A 173 -2.66 -3.01 -7.04
C LEU A 173 -4.08 -3.57 -6.94
N LEU A 174 -4.34 -4.53 -6.05
CA LEU A 174 -5.67 -5.11 -5.88
C LEU A 174 -6.62 -4.15 -5.16
N LEU A 175 -6.12 -3.44 -4.15
CA LEU A 175 -6.91 -2.41 -3.47
C LEU A 175 -7.21 -1.26 -4.45
N TYR A 176 -6.22 -0.83 -5.25
CA TYR A 176 -6.42 0.15 -6.32
C TYR A 176 -7.46 -0.33 -7.34
N ALA A 177 -7.36 -1.55 -7.84
CA ALA A 177 -8.31 -2.09 -8.82
C ALA A 177 -9.75 -2.15 -8.28
N SER A 178 -9.91 -2.37 -6.98
CA SER A 178 -11.21 -2.39 -6.33
C SER A 178 -11.74 -0.97 -6.09
N HIS A 179 -10.90 -0.08 -5.58
CA HIS A 179 -11.28 1.28 -5.19
C HIS A 179 -11.49 2.18 -6.42
N SER A 180 -10.62 2.10 -7.43
CA SER A 180 -10.71 2.92 -8.64
C SER A 180 -11.98 2.67 -9.48
N LYS A 181 -12.61 1.51 -9.34
CA LYS A 181 -13.94 1.28 -9.93
C LYS A 181 -14.98 2.18 -9.30
N LEU A 182 -14.90 2.35 -7.98
CA LEU A 182 -15.83 3.17 -7.22
C LEU A 182 -15.65 4.66 -7.55
N SER A 183 -14.41 5.16 -7.57
CA SER A 183 -14.11 6.56 -7.91
C SER A 183 -14.53 6.92 -9.34
N LYS A 184 -14.30 6.01 -10.31
CA LYS A 184 -14.74 6.19 -11.70
C LYS A 184 -16.27 6.21 -11.84
N GLN A 185 -16.97 5.37 -11.09
CA GLN A 185 -18.45 5.38 -11.12
C GLN A 185 -18.99 6.71 -10.58
N LEU A 186 -18.48 7.19 -9.45
CA LEU A 186 -18.90 8.50 -8.92
C LEU A 186 -18.58 9.63 -9.90
N SER A 187 -17.38 9.66 -10.50
CA SER A 187 -17.02 10.70 -11.48
C SER A 187 -17.89 10.70 -12.73
N SER A 188 -18.38 9.52 -13.17
CA SER A 188 -19.29 9.42 -14.31
C SER A 188 -20.68 10.00 -14.02
N LEU A 189 -21.10 9.99 -12.75
CA LEU A 189 -22.39 10.56 -12.32
C LEU A 189 -22.33 12.09 -12.17
N ASP A 190 -21.16 12.64 -11.84
CA ASP A 190 -20.97 14.08 -11.64
C ASP A 190 -20.79 14.86 -12.97
N GLY A 191 -20.79 14.15 -14.13
CA GLY A 191 -20.69 14.77 -15.47
C GLY A 191 -19.32 15.37 -15.80
N GLU A 192 -18.39 15.42 -14.88
CA GLU A 192 -17.00 15.79 -15.10
C GLU A 192 -16.19 14.57 -15.55
N TYR A 193 -16.12 14.34 -16.87
CA TYR A 193 -15.13 13.51 -17.46
C TYR A 193 -13.75 14.11 -17.15
N LEU A 194 -13.14 13.77 -16.02
CA LEU A 194 -11.72 13.90 -15.84
C LEU A 194 -11.06 12.94 -16.82
N SER A 195 -10.89 13.39 -18.08
CA SER A 195 -10.02 12.73 -19.04
C SER A 195 -8.64 12.70 -18.40
N TRP A 196 -8.21 11.53 -17.96
CA TRP A 196 -6.82 11.27 -17.61
C TRP A 196 -5.99 11.38 -18.88
N ASN A 197 -5.71 12.63 -19.26
CA ASN A 197 -4.73 12.91 -20.27
C ASN A 197 -3.38 12.72 -19.58
N TRP A 198 -2.63 11.71 -19.96
CA TRP A 198 -1.24 11.46 -19.56
C TRP A 198 -0.27 12.52 -20.14
N SER A 199 -0.77 13.70 -20.45
CA SER A 199 0.08 14.85 -20.65
C SER A 199 0.73 15.16 -19.32
N LEU A 200 2.06 15.32 -19.32
CA LEU A 200 2.90 15.75 -18.20
C LEU A 200 2.55 17.17 -17.69
N GLN A 201 1.30 17.59 -17.78
CA GLN A 201 0.81 18.75 -17.10
C GLN A 201 0.72 18.40 -15.62
N SER A 202 1.62 19.00 -14.85
CA SER A 202 1.57 19.01 -13.39
C SER A 202 0.13 19.25 -12.95
N PRO A 203 -0.42 18.42 -12.01
CA PRO A 203 -1.75 18.67 -11.46
C PRO A 203 -1.75 20.10 -10.91
N GLN A 204 -2.59 20.93 -11.47
CA GLN A 204 -2.84 22.26 -10.90
C GLN A 204 -3.69 22.02 -9.65
N PHE A 205 -3.02 21.84 -8.51
CA PHE A 205 -3.67 21.76 -7.22
C PHE A 205 -4.27 23.15 -6.91
N HIS A 206 -5.55 23.29 -7.19
CA HIS A 206 -6.28 24.48 -6.79
C HIS A 206 -6.64 24.33 -5.31
N TYR A 207 -5.86 24.97 -4.46
CA TYR A 207 -6.17 25.09 -3.04
C TYR A 207 -7.07 26.33 -2.87
N PRO A 208 -8.37 26.19 -2.55
CA PRO A 208 -9.29 27.33 -2.44
C PRO A 208 -8.98 28.30 -1.27
N TRP A 209 -7.95 28.00 -0.47
CA TRP A 209 -7.52 28.79 0.70
C TRP A 209 -6.07 29.28 0.61
N ILE A 210 -5.40 29.13 -0.54
CA ILE A 210 -4.13 29.79 -0.79
C ILE A 210 -4.40 31.09 -1.54
N ASP A 211 -4.39 32.20 -0.81
CA ASP A 211 -4.36 33.52 -1.39
C ASP A 211 -3.07 33.67 -2.21
N HIS A 212 -3.22 34.10 -3.49
CA HIS A 212 -2.14 34.16 -4.48
C HIS A 212 -1.02 35.18 -4.18
N SER A 213 -0.91 35.67 -2.94
CA SER A 213 0.06 36.69 -2.56
C SER A 213 1.45 36.19 -2.11
N TYR A 214 1.68 34.89 -2.01
CA TYR A 214 2.99 34.35 -1.59
C TYR A 214 3.62 33.43 -2.63
N SER A 215 4.24 34.04 -3.63
CA SER A 215 5.15 33.39 -4.57
C SER A 215 6.56 33.34 -3.95
N THR A 216 6.85 32.35 -3.11
CA THR A 216 8.22 32.02 -2.73
C THR A 216 8.42 30.52 -2.64
N ALA A 217 9.65 30.08 -2.94
CA ALA A 217 10.07 28.68 -3.01
C ALA A 217 9.80 27.83 -1.74
N ALA A 218 9.34 28.43 -0.65
CA ALA A 218 8.98 27.78 0.61
C ALA A 218 7.70 26.92 0.50
N GLY A 219 6.77 27.25 -0.41
CA GLY A 219 5.49 26.50 -0.58
C GLY A 219 5.65 25.05 -1.03
N TRP A 220 6.77 24.71 -1.68
CA TRP A 220 7.03 23.35 -2.15
C TRP A 220 7.36 22.38 -1.02
N TYR A 221 8.04 22.84 0.03
CA TYR A 221 8.41 22.01 1.18
C TYR A 221 7.20 21.64 2.04
N ASP A 222 6.27 22.57 2.23
CA ASP A 222 5.05 22.30 3.01
C ASP A 222 4.10 21.36 2.26
N THR A 223 4.03 21.44 0.93
CA THR A 223 3.21 20.53 0.11
C THR A 223 3.76 19.13 0.15
N ILE A 224 5.08 18.97 0.09
CA ILE A 224 5.76 17.67 0.18
C ILE A 224 5.65 17.13 1.62
N ALA A 225 5.84 17.95 2.65
CA ALA A 225 5.76 17.55 4.06
C ALA A 225 4.35 17.08 4.45
N ASN A 226 3.30 17.71 3.94
CA ASN A 226 1.91 17.33 4.23
C ASN A 226 1.39 16.16 3.37
N ALA A 227 2.01 15.90 2.22
CA ALA A 227 1.71 14.73 1.38
C ALA A 227 2.45 13.46 1.83
N LEU A 228 3.48 13.59 2.67
CA LEU A 228 4.46 12.55 2.96
C LEU A 228 4.38 11.85 4.34
N PRO A 229 3.36 11.96 5.20
CA PRO A 229 3.41 11.20 6.45
C PRO A 229 3.50 9.69 6.22
N VAL A 230 3.00 9.20 5.09
CA VAL A 230 3.06 7.77 4.71
C VAL A 230 4.36 7.43 3.97
N LEU A 231 4.87 8.33 3.11
CA LEU A 231 6.11 8.14 2.38
C LEU A 231 7.36 8.26 3.26
N HIS A 232 7.33 9.15 4.27
CA HIS A 232 8.48 9.35 5.18
C HIS A 232 8.83 8.09 5.98
N ILE A 233 7.83 7.29 6.34
CA ILE A 233 8.05 6.05 7.10
C ILE A 233 8.63 4.93 6.22
N GLN A 234 8.37 4.91 4.91
CA GLN A 234 8.87 3.88 4.00
C GLN A 234 10.28 4.15 3.47
N ILE A 235 10.77 5.41 3.50
CA ILE A 235 12.10 5.79 2.97
C ILE A 235 13.20 5.71 4.05
N LEU A 236 12.87 5.73 5.33
CA LEU A 236 13.84 5.82 6.45
C LEU A 236 14.55 4.50 6.82
N PHE A 237 14.45 3.43 6.03
CA PHE A 237 15.15 2.15 6.22
C PHE A 237 15.70 1.59 4.92
#